data_f5a051e791c24f2fcc79c5573406144b
#
_entry.id   f5a051e791c24f2fcc79c5573406144b
#
_cell.length_a   1.000
_cell.length_b   1.000
_cell.length_c   1.000
_cell.angle_alpha   90.00
_cell.angle_beta   90.00
_cell.angle_gamma   90.00
#
_symmetry.space_group_name_H-M   'P 1'
#
loop_
_entity.id
_entity.type
_entity.pdbx_description
1 polymer ?
#
loop_
_entity_poly.entity_id
_entity_poly.type
_entity_poly.pdbx_seq_one_letter_code
_entity_poly.pdbx_strand_id
1 'polypeptide(L)'
;MTLPTDPPTDPPADLPTDPIDWFRNTAPYINAHRGTTVVVGLRHGATEHDNFINVVHDLALMHSLGVQLIVVHEHEPLDAAVMTSDAFRSSIAHALDQRTQIERLFSMGLPNSPLHNARLRVVSGNFITARPVGVIDGVDQLGRGLVRHIDVAGIRHALEGSAICLVTSLGHSPAGELFTLDAIEVMRVLSRGLGADKLIVMSDFDGIEDADGQLFRQLTVDAARNALVTSAQQQQQ
;
A
#
# COMPACT_ATOMS: atom_id res chain seq x y z
N MET A 1 -23.60 21.57 -7.63
CA MET A 1 -23.74 20.15 -7.87
C MET A 1 -23.11 19.46 -6.68
N THR A 2 -23.91 19.12 -5.69
CA THR A 2 -23.46 18.54 -4.41
C THR A 2 -23.20 17.06 -4.62
N LEU A 3 -21.98 16.64 -4.32
CA LEU A 3 -21.61 15.22 -4.26
C LEU A 3 -22.44 14.54 -3.16
N PRO A 4 -22.90 13.30 -3.36
CA PRO A 4 -23.57 12.52 -2.32
C PRO A 4 -22.57 12.22 -1.19
N THR A 5 -22.93 12.61 0.02
CA THR A 5 -22.05 12.73 1.18
C THR A 5 -21.91 11.47 2.02
N ASP A 6 -22.52 10.34 1.66
CA ASP A 6 -22.32 9.11 2.46
C ASP A 6 -22.25 7.87 1.57
N PRO A 7 -21.18 7.04 1.69
CA PRO A 7 -21.25 5.67 1.22
C PRO A 7 -22.23 4.89 2.11
N PRO A 8 -22.99 3.92 1.55
CA PRO A 8 -23.92 3.10 2.30
C PRO A 8 -23.19 2.38 3.43
N THR A 9 -23.67 2.57 4.65
CA THR A 9 -23.03 2.16 5.91
C THR A 9 -23.19 0.68 6.25
N ASP A 10 -23.96 -0.09 5.49
CA ASP A 10 -24.11 -1.53 5.69
C ASP A 10 -24.08 -2.28 4.36
N PRO A 11 -23.41 -3.45 4.30
CA PRO A 11 -23.58 -4.33 3.16
C PRO A 11 -25.06 -4.72 3.07
N PRO A 12 -25.65 -4.81 1.86
CA PRO A 12 -27.03 -5.19 1.71
C PRO A 12 -27.29 -6.53 2.41
N ALA A 13 -28.28 -6.55 3.29
CA ALA A 13 -28.59 -7.67 4.18
C ALA A 13 -29.04 -8.96 3.45
N ASP A 14 -29.35 -8.87 2.14
CA ASP A 14 -29.68 -10.00 1.29
C ASP A 14 -28.86 -9.91 -0.01
N LEU A 15 -27.91 -10.82 -0.17
CA LEU A 15 -27.28 -11.04 -1.47
C LEU A 15 -28.38 -11.45 -2.46
N PRO A 16 -28.52 -10.77 -3.63
CA PRO A 16 -29.48 -11.15 -4.64
C PRO A 16 -29.26 -12.62 -5.01
N THR A 17 -30.32 -13.41 -4.96
CA THR A 17 -30.31 -14.84 -5.33
C THR A 17 -30.06 -15.04 -6.83
N ASP A 18 -30.28 -14.00 -7.64
CA ASP A 18 -30.02 -14.00 -9.08
C ASP A 18 -28.66 -13.33 -9.36
N PRO A 19 -27.69 -14.06 -9.98
CA PRO A 19 -26.40 -13.50 -10.40
C PRO A 19 -26.51 -12.27 -11.30
N ILE A 20 -27.55 -12.17 -12.11
CA ILE A 20 -27.79 -11.04 -13.02
C ILE A 20 -28.17 -9.80 -12.23
N ASP A 21 -29.04 -9.92 -11.25
CA ASP A 21 -29.44 -8.81 -10.40
C ASP A 21 -28.30 -8.35 -9.49
N TRP A 22 -27.50 -9.28 -8.99
CA TRP A 22 -26.26 -8.95 -8.28
C TRP A 22 -25.33 -8.11 -9.16
N PHE A 23 -25.08 -8.54 -10.40
CA PHE A 23 -24.20 -7.81 -11.33
C PHE A 23 -24.75 -6.42 -11.66
N ARG A 24 -26.07 -6.28 -11.90
CA ARG A 24 -26.71 -4.98 -12.14
C ARG A 24 -26.55 -4.03 -10.95
N ASN A 25 -26.71 -4.55 -9.74
CA ASN A 25 -26.58 -3.76 -8.51
C ASN A 25 -25.12 -3.37 -8.23
N THR A 26 -24.14 -4.14 -8.74
CA THR A 26 -22.70 -3.86 -8.58
C THR A 26 -22.19 -2.86 -9.62
N ALA A 27 -22.83 -2.74 -10.78
CA ALA A 27 -22.39 -1.87 -11.87
C ALA A 27 -22.17 -0.39 -11.48
N PRO A 28 -22.99 0.27 -10.63
CA PRO A 28 -22.73 1.63 -10.18
C PRO A 28 -21.41 1.76 -9.41
N TYR A 29 -21.05 0.77 -8.58
CA TYR A 29 -19.79 0.73 -7.84
C TYR A 29 -18.59 0.60 -8.78
N ILE A 30 -18.68 -0.29 -9.77
CA ILE A 30 -17.65 -0.46 -10.79
C ILE A 30 -17.43 0.87 -11.53
N ASN A 31 -18.50 1.52 -11.94
CA ASN A 31 -18.44 2.79 -12.67
C ASN A 31 -17.87 3.93 -11.81
N ALA A 32 -18.18 3.96 -10.51
CA ALA A 32 -17.67 4.96 -9.57
C ALA A 32 -16.17 4.82 -9.31
N HIS A 33 -15.61 3.61 -9.45
CA HIS A 33 -14.20 3.34 -9.15
C HIS A 33 -13.32 3.19 -10.40
N ARG A 34 -13.91 3.05 -11.57
CA ARG A 34 -13.17 2.94 -12.83
C ARG A 34 -12.37 4.22 -13.08
N GLY A 35 -11.08 4.07 -13.37
CA GLY A 35 -10.15 5.16 -13.60
C GLY A 35 -9.64 5.84 -12.33
N THR A 36 -10.13 5.43 -11.14
CA THR A 36 -9.57 5.94 -9.89
C THR A 36 -8.18 5.36 -9.61
N THR A 37 -7.35 6.16 -8.96
CA THR A 37 -6.00 5.76 -8.53
C THR A 37 -6.05 5.33 -7.07
N VAL A 38 -5.67 4.09 -6.79
CA VAL A 38 -5.67 3.51 -5.45
C VAL A 38 -4.26 3.07 -5.08
N VAL A 39 -3.78 3.55 -3.94
CA VAL A 39 -2.54 3.07 -3.33
C VAL A 39 -2.90 2.02 -2.29
N VAL A 40 -2.31 0.83 -2.40
CA VAL A 40 -2.50 -0.27 -1.46
C VAL A 40 -1.17 -0.55 -0.77
N GLY A 41 -1.14 -0.35 0.53
CA GLY A 41 0.01 -0.64 1.36
C GLY A 41 -0.11 -2.02 2.00
N LEU A 42 0.88 -2.86 1.75
CA LEU A 42 1.05 -4.15 2.39
C LEU A 42 2.08 -3.98 3.50
N ARG A 43 1.62 -3.94 4.76
CA ARG A 43 2.48 -3.87 5.93
C ARG A 43 3.26 -5.18 6.10
N HIS A 44 4.34 -5.12 6.87
CA HIS A 44 5.11 -6.30 7.25
C HIS A 44 4.18 -7.41 7.80
N GLY A 45 4.41 -8.65 7.38
CA GLY A 45 3.55 -9.80 7.72
C GLY A 45 2.33 -10.00 6.78
N ALA A 46 1.85 -8.96 6.09
CA ALA A 46 0.69 -9.11 5.21
C ALA A 46 0.91 -10.11 4.07
N THR A 47 2.15 -10.22 3.56
CA THR A 47 2.51 -11.15 2.49
C THR A 47 2.65 -12.61 2.94
N GLU A 48 2.80 -12.82 4.25
CA GLU A 48 2.97 -14.13 4.88
C GLU A 48 1.63 -14.72 5.37
N HIS A 49 0.59 -13.91 5.37
CA HIS A 49 -0.73 -14.32 5.82
C HIS A 49 -1.37 -15.32 4.85
N ASP A 50 -2.00 -16.38 5.35
CA ASP A 50 -2.64 -17.44 4.55
C ASP A 50 -3.64 -16.92 3.52
N ASN A 51 -4.30 -15.81 3.81
CA ASN A 51 -5.28 -15.19 2.93
C ASN A 51 -4.67 -14.26 1.86
N PHE A 52 -3.34 -14.10 1.81
CA PHE A 52 -2.70 -13.14 0.92
C PHE A 52 -2.98 -13.42 -0.56
N ILE A 53 -3.11 -14.69 -0.94
CA ILE A 53 -3.46 -15.05 -2.31
C ILE A 53 -4.84 -14.51 -2.72
N ASN A 54 -5.81 -14.47 -1.81
CA ASN A 54 -7.13 -13.90 -2.10
C ASN A 54 -7.05 -12.38 -2.23
N VAL A 55 -6.21 -11.71 -1.42
CA VAL A 55 -5.93 -10.28 -1.57
C VAL A 55 -5.37 -9.98 -2.96
N VAL A 56 -4.42 -10.79 -3.46
CA VAL A 56 -3.90 -10.63 -4.82
C VAL A 56 -4.99 -10.82 -5.87
N HIS A 57 -5.88 -11.80 -5.70
CA HIS A 57 -7.02 -12.01 -6.60
C HIS A 57 -7.97 -10.81 -6.61
N ASP A 58 -8.26 -10.23 -5.45
CA ASP A 58 -9.14 -9.07 -5.32
C ASP A 58 -8.51 -7.82 -5.97
N LEU A 59 -7.22 -7.59 -5.74
CA LEU A 59 -6.47 -6.51 -6.39
C LEU A 59 -6.43 -6.67 -7.92
N ALA A 60 -6.23 -7.89 -8.39
CA ALA A 60 -6.26 -8.19 -9.82
C ALA A 60 -7.64 -7.96 -10.43
N LEU A 61 -8.71 -8.31 -9.70
CA LEU A 61 -10.08 -8.02 -10.10
C LEU A 61 -10.33 -6.50 -10.17
N MET A 62 -9.94 -5.75 -9.15
CA MET A 62 -10.05 -4.27 -9.14
C MET A 62 -9.33 -3.66 -10.35
N HIS A 63 -8.11 -4.12 -10.64
CA HIS A 63 -7.36 -3.67 -11.80
C HIS A 63 -8.08 -4.01 -13.12
N SER A 64 -8.62 -5.21 -13.25
CA SER A 64 -9.38 -5.65 -14.43
C SER A 64 -10.67 -4.84 -14.64
N LEU A 65 -11.25 -4.29 -13.57
CA LEU A 65 -12.40 -3.39 -13.60
C LEU A 65 -12.01 -1.93 -13.92
N GLY A 66 -10.72 -1.65 -14.11
CA GLY A 66 -10.20 -0.35 -14.55
C GLY A 66 -9.71 0.55 -13.42
N VAL A 67 -9.47 0.04 -12.23
CA VAL A 67 -8.80 0.76 -11.15
C VAL A 67 -7.29 0.81 -11.43
N GLN A 68 -6.68 1.98 -11.29
CA GLN A 68 -5.22 2.14 -11.39
C GLN A 68 -4.59 1.81 -10.03
N LEU A 69 -3.80 0.74 -9.96
CA LEU A 69 -3.26 0.23 -8.72
C LEU A 69 -1.77 0.52 -8.56
N ILE A 70 -1.42 1.04 -7.39
CA ILE A 70 -0.06 1.09 -6.88
C ILE A 70 -0.01 0.24 -5.61
N VAL A 71 0.79 -0.80 -5.61
CA VAL A 71 0.99 -1.68 -4.46
C VAL A 71 2.33 -1.33 -3.83
N VAL A 72 2.32 -0.93 -2.57
CA VAL A 72 3.52 -0.65 -1.78
C VAL A 72 3.69 -1.77 -0.78
N HIS A 73 4.81 -2.50 -0.84
CA HIS A 73 5.09 -3.49 0.18
C HIS A 73 6.19 -3.02 1.13
N GLU A 74 5.96 -3.24 2.41
CA GLU A 74 6.89 -2.94 3.47
C GLU A 74 7.92 -4.07 3.59
N HIS A 75 9.21 -3.70 3.66
CA HIS A 75 10.25 -4.62 4.09
C HIS A 75 10.18 -4.78 5.62
N GLU A 76 10.80 -5.83 6.14
CA GLU A 76 10.93 -6.02 7.59
C GLU A 76 11.61 -4.80 8.22
N PRO A 77 10.95 -4.11 9.17
CA PRO A 77 11.53 -2.95 9.83
C PRO A 77 12.74 -3.38 10.68
N LEU A 78 13.87 -2.74 10.46
CA LEU A 78 15.07 -2.97 11.25
C LEU A 78 15.18 -1.93 12.36
N ASP A 79 15.38 -2.40 13.60
CA ASP A 79 15.70 -1.51 14.71
C ASP A 79 17.10 -0.90 14.52
N ALA A 80 17.20 0.42 14.66
CA ALA A 80 18.46 1.14 14.55
C ALA A 80 19.52 0.67 15.56
N ALA A 81 19.08 0.18 16.72
CA ALA A 81 19.98 -0.33 17.77
C ALA A 81 20.67 -1.65 17.39
N VAL A 82 20.12 -2.39 16.42
CA VAL A 82 20.62 -3.71 15.98
C VAL A 82 21.17 -3.66 14.56
N MET A 83 21.16 -2.49 13.92
CA MET A 83 21.54 -2.32 12.53
C MET A 83 23.03 -2.57 12.31
N THR A 84 23.35 -3.73 11.76
CA THR A 84 24.69 -4.06 11.23
C THR A 84 24.64 -4.07 9.70
N SER A 85 25.81 -4.00 9.06
CA SER A 85 25.89 -4.11 7.59
C SER A 85 25.35 -5.44 7.07
N ASP A 86 25.43 -6.50 7.85
CA ASP A 86 24.91 -7.83 7.46
C ASP A 86 23.40 -7.89 7.65
N ALA A 87 22.86 -7.35 8.74
CA ALA A 87 21.42 -7.23 8.96
C ALA A 87 20.77 -6.36 7.86
N PHE A 88 21.39 -5.26 7.50
CA PHE A 88 20.93 -4.41 6.39
C PHE A 88 20.90 -5.17 5.07
N ARG A 89 21.97 -5.89 4.70
CA ARG A 89 21.99 -6.69 3.47
C ARG A 89 20.94 -7.80 3.46
N SER A 90 20.73 -8.45 4.60
CA SER A 90 19.72 -9.49 4.75
C SER A 90 18.29 -8.92 4.56
N SER A 91 18.00 -7.76 5.16
CA SER A 91 16.72 -7.07 5.00
C SER A 91 16.44 -6.69 3.54
N ILE A 92 17.45 -6.16 2.83
CA ILE A 92 17.32 -5.86 1.40
C ILE A 92 17.03 -7.13 0.60
N ALA A 93 17.77 -8.23 0.85
CA ALA A 93 17.57 -9.49 0.14
C ALA A 93 16.15 -10.03 0.37
N HIS A 94 15.66 -9.97 1.61
CA HIS A 94 14.30 -10.37 1.95
C HIS A 94 13.24 -9.51 1.25
N ALA A 95 13.42 -8.18 1.26
CA ALA A 95 12.52 -7.27 0.55
C ALA A 95 12.43 -7.55 -0.96
N LEU A 96 13.55 -7.89 -1.59
CA LEU A 96 13.61 -8.25 -3.01
C LEU A 96 12.95 -9.61 -3.28
N ASP A 97 13.10 -10.58 -2.37
CA ASP A 97 12.43 -11.88 -2.46
C ASP A 97 10.92 -11.72 -2.33
N GLN A 98 10.44 -10.98 -1.33
CA GLN A 98 9.02 -10.67 -1.18
C GLN A 98 8.44 -9.97 -2.42
N ARG A 99 9.16 -8.99 -2.99
CA ARG A 99 8.75 -8.36 -4.25
C ARG A 99 8.56 -9.39 -5.35
N THR A 100 9.52 -10.28 -5.54
CA THR A 100 9.47 -11.34 -6.56
C THR A 100 8.31 -12.30 -6.29
N GLN A 101 8.01 -12.60 -5.02
CA GLN A 101 6.87 -13.41 -4.64
C GLN A 101 5.54 -12.74 -5.03
N ILE A 102 5.39 -11.44 -4.75
CA ILE A 102 4.20 -10.67 -5.14
C ILE A 102 4.05 -10.65 -6.67
N GLU A 103 5.12 -10.36 -7.41
CA GLU A 103 5.14 -10.39 -8.88
C GLU A 103 4.70 -11.76 -9.43
N ARG A 104 5.21 -12.84 -8.83
CA ARG A 104 4.84 -14.21 -9.19
C ARG A 104 3.34 -14.47 -8.96
N LEU A 105 2.78 -14.01 -7.83
CA LEU A 105 1.36 -14.19 -7.52
C LEU A 105 0.46 -13.46 -8.53
N PHE A 106 0.79 -12.23 -8.90
CA PHE A 106 0.08 -11.50 -9.97
C PHE A 106 0.24 -12.13 -11.36
N SER A 107 1.31 -12.91 -11.56
CA SER A 107 1.57 -13.59 -12.83
C SER A 107 0.86 -14.94 -12.96
N MET A 108 0.16 -15.41 -11.90
CA MET A 108 -0.61 -16.63 -11.96
C MET A 108 -1.81 -16.49 -12.88
N GLY A 109 -2.03 -17.46 -13.73
CA GLY A 109 -3.13 -17.48 -14.71
C GLY A 109 -3.69 -18.88 -14.94
N LEU A 110 -3.77 -19.69 -13.88
CA LEU A 110 -4.28 -21.06 -13.97
C LEU A 110 -5.73 -21.09 -14.48
N PRO A 111 -6.11 -22.10 -15.29
CA PRO A 111 -7.41 -22.17 -15.94
C PRO A 111 -8.63 -22.03 -15.01
N ASN A 112 -8.51 -22.43 -13.76
CA ASN A 112 -9.59 -22.39 -12.78
C ASN A 112 -9.37 -21.33 -11.70
N SER A 113 -8.53 -20.33 -11.96
CA SER A 113 -8.27 -19.24 -11.04
C SER A 113 -9.03 -17.97 -11.45
N PRO A 114 -9.33 -17.05 -10.51
CA PRO A 114 -9.89 -15.73 -10.82
C PRO A 114 -9.04 -14.93 -11.81
N LEU A 115 -7.74 -15.26 -11.93
CA LEU A 115 -6.79 -14.62 -12.83
C LEU A 115 -6.70 -15.30 -14.21
N HIS A 116 -7.55 -16.28 -14.49
CA HIS A 116 -7.55 -16.95 -15.80
C HIS A 116 -7.75 -15.93 -16.93
N ASN A 117 -6.84 -15.93 -17.90
CA ASN A 117 -6.79 -14.96 -19.00
C ASN A 117 -6.58 -13.47 -18.59
N ALA A 118 -6.39 -13.16 -17.32
CA ALA A 118 -5.97 -11.82 -16.89
C ALA A 118 -4.50 -11.63 -17.29
N ARG A 119 -4.25 -10.77 -18.29
CA ARG A 119 -2.88 -10.42 -18.73
C ARG A 119 -2.38 -9.26 -17.88
N LEU A 120 -2.16 -9.52 -16.58
CA LEU A 120 -1.66 -8.51 -15.66
C LEU A 120 -0.19 -8.24 -15.95
N ARG A 121 0.14 -6.97 -16.02
CA ARG A 121 1.53 -6.51 -16.06
C ARG A 121 1.85 -5.84 -14.73
N VAL A 122 2.90 -6.31 -14.08
CA VAL A 122 3.46 -5.66 -12.89
C VAL A 122 4.74 -4.95 -13.30
N VAL A 123 4.90 -3.71 -12.88
CA VAL A 123 6.10 -2.90 -13.11
C VAL A 123 6.67 -2.50 -11.77
N SER A 124 7.90 -2.94 -11.52
CA SER A 124 8.73 -2.52 -10.39
C SER A 124 9.91 -1.73 -10.90
N GLY A 125 10.44 -0.79 -10.10
CA GLY A 125 11.58 -0.02 -10.54
C GLY A 125 12.09 0.96 -9.47
N ASN A 126 13.04 1.80 -9.88
CA ASN A 126 13.68 2.81 -9.05
C ASN A 126 12.87 4.11 -8.96
N PHE A 127 11.58 4.00 -8.69
CA PHE A 127 10.67 5.16 -8.63
C PHE A 127 10.96 6.13 -7.48
N ILE A 128 11.77 5.71 -6.47
CA ILE A 128 12.04 6.50 -5.28
C ILE A 128 13.51 6.87 -5.20
N THR A 129 13.77 8.17 -5.22
CA THR A 129 15.08 8.72 -4.84
C THR A 129 15.07 9.00 -3.35
N ALA A 130 16.09 8.50 -2.65
CA ALA A 130 16.27 8.63 -1.22
C ALA A 130 17.50 9.49 -0.87
N ARG A 131 17.56 9.92 0.38
CA ARG A 131 18.74 10.48 1.05
C ARG A 131 18.94 9.79 2.39
N PRO A 132 20.17 9.67 2.90
CA PRO A 132 20.42 9.06 4.20
C PRO A 132 19.75 9.85 5.33
N VAL A 133 19.32 9.16 6.36
CA VAL A 133 18.92 9.78 7.64
C VAL A 133 20.15 10.42 8.31
N GLY A 134 21.29 9.75 8.24
CA GLY A 134 22.53 10.19 8.88
C GLY A 134 22.63 9.78 10.35
N VAL A 135 23.24 10.63 11.16
CA VAL A 135 23.44 10.38 12.60
C VAL A 135 22.34 11.09 13.40
N ILE A 136 21.64 10.35 14.26
CA ILE A 136 20.66 10.88 15.21
C ILE A 136 21.16 10.55 16.63
N ASP A 137 21.28 11.57 17.49
CA ASP A 137 21.70 11.44 18.88
C ASP A 137 23.02 10.65 19.05
N GLY A 138 23.95 10.84 18.09
CA GLY A 138 25.25 10.17 18.08
C GLY A 138 25.22 8.73 17.54
N VAL A 139 24.07 8.21 17.12
CA VAL A 139 23.90 6.87 16.54
C VAL A 139 23.76 6.98 15.02
N ASP A 140 24.65 6.31 14.29
CA ASP A 140 24.57 6.23 12.83
C ASP A 140 23.36 5.35 12.43
N GLN A 141 22.46 5.92 11.62
CA GLN A 141 21.25 5.27 11.12
C GLN A 141 21.53 4.45 9.84
N LEU A 142 22.57 3.64 9.86
CA LEU A 142 23.07 2.84 8.73
C LEU A 142 21.96 2.35 7.79
N GLY A 143 22.05 2.73 6.52
CA GLY A 143 21.12 2.25 5.48
C GLY A 143 19.68 2.75 5.59
N ARG A 144 19.32 3.51 6.64
CA ARG A 144 18.00 4.16 6.71
C ARG A 144 17.99 5.44 5.91
N GLY A 145 16.93 5.62 5.15
CA GLY A 145 16.73 6.79 4.30
C GLY A 145 15.42 7.51 4.53
N LEU A 146 15.35 8.70 3.96
CA LEU A 146 14.14 9.50 3.84
C LEU A 146 13.82 9.65 2.35
N VAL A 147 12.54 9.70 2.02
CA VAL A 147 12.10 9.96 0.67
C VAL A 147 12.52 11.38 0.26
N ARG A 148 13.30 11.50 -0.82
CA ARG A 148 13.71 12.76 -1.39
C ARG A 148 12.81 13.17 -2.55
N HIS A 149 12.53 12.23 -3.44
CA HIS A 149 11.73 12.44 -4.64
C HIS A 149 11.08 11.16 -5.09
N ILE A 150 9.89 11.27 -5.70
CA ILE A 150 9.20 10.16 -6.36
C ILE A 150 9.03 10.50 -7.82
N ASP A 151 9.35 9.56 -8.69
CA ASP A 151 9.10 9.66 -10.14
C ASP A 151 7.61 9.45 -10.44
N VAL A 152 6.82 10.48 -10.17
CA VAL A 152 5.38 10.50 -10.44
C VAL A 152 5.09 10.31 -11.94
N ALA A 153 5.94 10.86 -12.82
CA ALA A 153 5.74 10.75 -14.26
C ALA A 153 5.94 9.31 -14.75
N GLY A 154 6.99 8.63 -14.28
CA GLY A 154 7.26 7.22 -14.60
C GLY A 154 6.15 6.30 -14.10
N ILE A 155 5.66 6.53 -12.87
CA ILE A 155 4.53 5.75 -12.32
C ILE A 155 3.27 5.98 -13.16
N ARG A 156 2.91 7.22 -13.47
CA ARG A 156 1.73 7.52 -14.30
C ARG A 156 1.83 6.87 -15.68
N HIS A 157 2.98 6.91 -16.30
CA HIS A 157 3.19 6.25 -17.59
C HIS A 157 2.96 4.73 -17.51
N ALA A 158 3.40 4.08 -16.43
CA ALA A 158 3.14 2.66 -16.22
C ALA A 158 1.64 2.37 -16.02
N LEU A 159 0.94 3.21 -15.23
CA LEU A 159 -0.50 3.09 -14.99
C LEU A 159 -1.32 3.32 -16.28
N GLU A 160 -0.94 4.31 -17.11
CA GLU A 160 -1.54 4.54 -18.45
C GLU A 160 -1.37 3.33 -19.37
N GLY A 161 -0.24 2.61 -19.23
CA GLY A 161 0.02 1.34 -19.91
C GLY A 161 -0.73 0.14 -19.31
N SER A 162 -1.72 0.38 -18.44
CA SER A 162 -2.48 -0.66 -17.73
C SER A 162 -1.58 -1.64 -16.98
N ALA A 163 -0.53 -1.14 -16.32
CA ALA A 163 0.29 -1.91 -15.41
C ALA A 163 -0.09 -1.61 -13.95
N ILE A 164 0.09 -2.61 -13.09
CA ILE A 164 0.11 -2.46 -11.64
C ILE A 164 1.53 -2.00 -11.26
N CYS A 165 1.67 -0.87 -10.57
CA CYS A 165 2.97 -0.43 -10.07
C CYS A 165 3.23 -1.09 -8.72
N LEU A 166 4.30 -1.89 -8.63
CA LEU A 166 4.76 -2.49 -7.38
C LEU A 166 5.98 -1.73 -6.86
N VAL A 167 5.83 -1.12 -5.71
CA VAL A 167 6.85 -0.28 -5.07
C VAL A 167 7.30 -0.95 -3.77
N THR A 168 8.59 -1.21 -3.67
CA THR A 168 9.22 -1.64 -2.41
C THR A 168 9.53 -0.40 -1.58
N SER A 169 9.46 -0.50 -0.24
CA SER A 169 9.90 0.58 0.66
C SER A 169 11.43 0.73 0.70
N LEU A 170 12.02 0.79 -0.49
CA LEU A 170 13.45 1.01 -0.76
C LEU A 170 13.62 2.23 -1.65
N GLY A 171 14.72 2.95 -1.47
CA GLY A 171 15.05 4.10 -2.31
C GLY A 171 16.53 4.15 -2.65
N HIS A 172 16.88 4.79 -3.76
CA HIS A 172 18.25 4.92 -4.25
C HIS A 172 18.73 6.36 -4.13
N SER A 173 19.96 6.56 -3.71
CA SER A 173 20.61 7.87 -3.87
C SER A 173 21.03 8.10 -5.32
N PRO A 174 21.32 9.36 -5.71
CA PRO A 174 21.93 9.66 -7.01
C PRO A 174 23.29 8.99 -7.24
N ALA A 175 23.97 8.56 -6.16
CA ALA A 175 25.23 7.81 -6.21
C ALA A 175 25.03 6.29 -6.37
N GLY A 176 23.76 5.82 -6.40
CA GLY A 176 23.43 4.40 -6.50
C GLY A 176 23.40 3.63 -5.18
N GLU A 177 23.51 4.35 -4.04
CA GLU A 177 23.38 3.72 -2.74
C GLU A 177 21.89 3.38 -2.47
N LEU A 178 21.67 2.26 -1.79
CA LEU A 178 20.34 1.78 -1.46
C LEU A 178 20.00 2.08 0.00
N PHE A 179 18.77 2.50 0.27
CA PHE A 179 18.27 2.83 1.59
C PHE A 179 16.93 2.15 1.84
N THR A 180 16.72 1.72 3.08
CA THR A 180 15.40 1.32 3.57
C THR A 180 14.61 2.57 3.95
N LEU A 181 13.32 2.58 3.62
CA LEU A 181 12.42 3.70 3.84
C LEU A 181 11.27 3.29 4.74
N ASP A 182 10.73 4.24 5.48
CA ASP A 182 9.47 4.05 6.18
C ASP A 182 8.33 3.87 5.16
N ALA A 183 7.64 2.73 5.24
CA ALA A 183 6.62 2.37 4.27
C ALA A 183 5.41 3.32 4.35
N ILE A 184 5.04 3.81 5.54
CA ILE A 184 3.96 4.77 5.72
C ILE A 184 4.33 6.11 5.07
N GLU A 185 5.59 6.55 5.21
CA GLU A 185 6.07 7.73 4.50
C GLU A 185 5.98 7.54 2.98
N VAL A 186 6.42 6.39 2.47
CA VAL A 186 6.34 6.06 1.04
C VAL A 186 4.90 6.10 0.55
N MET A 187 3.97 5.42 1.23
CA MET A 187 2.55 5.40 0.90
C MET A 187 1.96 6.81 0.89
N ARG A 188 2.27 7.61 1.90
CA ARG A 188 1.80 8.99 2.04
C ARG A 188 2.29 9.89 0.91
N VAL A 189 3.58 9.82 0.58
CA VAL A 189 4.18 10.67 -0.46
C VAL A 189 3.70 10.24 -1.85
N LEU A 190 3.58 8.93 -2.11
CA LEU A 190 2.98 8.39 -3.34
C LEU A 190 1.53 8.84 -3.52
N SER A 191 0.70 8.65 -2.49
CA SER A 191 -0.73 9.03 -2.55
C SER A 191 -0.90 10.51 -2.86
N ARG A 192 -0.11 11.38 -2.22
CA ARG A 192 -0.16 12.83 -2.46
C ARG A 192 0.39 13.21 -3.84
N GLY A 193 1.52 12.63 -4.25
CA GLY A 193 2.17 12.96 -5.52
C GLY A 193 1.35 12.53 -6.73
N LEU A 194 0.65 11.42 -6.63
CA LEU A 194 -0.23 10.90 -7.68
C LEU A 194 -1.64 11.50 -7.64
N GLY A 195 -2.04 12.13 -6.51
CA GLY A 195 -3.41 12.54 -6.28
C GLY A 195 -4.33 11.34 -6.14
N ALA A 196 -3.87 10.31 -5.41
CA ALA A 196 -4.64 9.08 -5.26
C ALA A 196 -6.00 9.33 -4.61
N ASP A 197 -7.03 8.69 -5.14
CA ASP A 197 -8.40 8.79 -4.63
C ASP A 197 -8.56 8.05 -3.30
N LYS A 198 -7.79 6.96 -3.11
CA LYS A 198 -7.81 6.13 -1.89
C LYS A 198 -6.41 5.62 -1.54
N LEU A 199 -6.17 5.53 -0.23
CA LEU A 199 -5.06 4.78 0.35
C LEU A 199 -5.65 3.69 1.25
N ILE A 200 -5.37 2.44 0.92
CA ILE A 200 -5.75 1.26 1.71
C ILE A 200 -4.49 0.71 2.34
N VAL A 201 -4.47 0.54 3.65
CA VAL A 201 -3.34 -0.07 4.36
C VAL A 201 -3.80 -1.40 4.93
N MET A 202 -3.17 -2.47 4.49
CA MET A 202 -3.38 -3.83 4.97
C MET A 202 -2.32 -4.16 6.00
N SER A 203 -2.74 -4.60 7.16
CA SER A 203 -1.90 -4.97 8.28
C SER A 203 -2.50 -6.16 9.01
N ASP A 204 -1.76 -6.73 9.91
CA ASP A 204 -2.18 -7.75 10.87
C ASP A 204 -2.96 -7.18 12.07
N PHE A 205 -3.15 -5.85 12.11
CA PHE A 205 -3.95 -5.18 13.14
C PHE A 205 -5.40 -5.02 12.69
N ASP A 206 -6.34 -5.14 13.63
CA ASP A 206 -7.77 -4.97 13.38
C ASP A 206 -8.14 -3.53 12.97
N GLY A 207 -7.29 -2.56 13.23
CA GLY A 207 -7.46 -1.15 12.87
C GLY A 207 -6.80 -0.19 13.86
N ILE A 208 -7.23 1.06 13.81
CA ILE A 208 -6.76 2.10 14.74
C ILE A 208 -7.67 2.11 15.96
N GLU A 209 -7.10 2.00 17.15
CA GLU A 209 -7.79 2.01 18.42
C GLU A 209 -7.67 3.37 19.12
N ASP A 210 -8.66 3.69 19.93
CA ASP A 210 -8.61 4.80 20.86
C ASP A 210 -7.86 4.44 22.16
N ALA A 211 -7.78 5.37 23.11
CA ALA A 211 -7.11 5.16 24.39
C ALA A 211 -7.77 4.06 25.27
N ASP A 212 -9.02 3.71 24.99
CA ASP A 212 -9.79 2.70 25.70
C ASP A 212 -9.78 1.35 24.97
N GLY A 213 -8.99 1.21 23.89
CA GLY A 213 -8.88 -0.02 23.07
C GLY A 213 -10.09 -0.25 22.16
N GLN A 214 -10.88 0.77 21.86
CA GLN A 214 -12.00 0.67 20.95
C GLN A 214 -11.56 1.05 19.53
N LEU A 215 -11.95 0.23 18.55
CA LEU A 215 -11.64 0.47 17.15
C LEU A 215 -12.40 1.70 16.60
N PHE A 216 -11.65 2.61 16.02
CA PHE A 216 -12.24 3.66 15.19
C PHE A 216 -12.75 3.08 13.88
N ARG A 217 -14.04 2.98 13.72
CA ARG A 217 -14.64 2.57 12.43
C ARG A 217 -14.56 3.68 11.37
N GLN A 218 -14.58 4.94 11.83
CA GLN A 218 -14.47 6.11 10.97
C GLN A 218 -13.86 7.27 11.76
N LEU A 219 -12.93 7.99 11.12
CA LEU A 219 -12.31 9.19 11.66
C LEU A 219 -12.33 10.29 10.60
N THR A 220 -12.80 11.47 10.98
CA THR A 220 -12.54 12.67 10.17
C THR A 220 -11.10 13.11 10.34
N VAL A 221 -10.57 13.89 9.39
CA VAL A 221 -9.20 14.43 9.47
C VAL A 221 -8.98 15.24 10.74
N ASP A 222 -9.99 16.01 11.16
CA ASP A 222 -9.90 16.82 12.38
C ASP A 222 -9.96 15.97 13.65
N ALA A 223 -10.79 14.92 13.67
CA ALA A 223 -10.82 13.96 14.77
C ALA A 223 -9.48 13.23 14.91
N ALA A 224 -8.89 12.79 13.77
CA ALA A 224 -7.57 12.16 13.76
C ALA A 224 -6.47 13.09 14.29
N ARG A 225 -6.47 14.38 13.89
CA ARG A 225 -5.52 15.37 14.43
C ARG A 225 -5.66 15.56 15.94
N ASN A 226 -6.88 15.64 16.45
CA ASN A 226 -7.14 15.80 17.87
C ASN A 226 -6.68 14.56 18.67
N ALA A 227 -6.93 13.35 18.15
CA ALA A 227 -6.47 12.12 18.76
C ALA A 227 -4.94 12.07 18.87
N LEU A 228 -4.21 12.47 17.81
CA LEU A 228 -2.74 12.53 17.81
C LEU A 228 -2.19 13.53 18.84
N VAL A 229 -2.83 14.70 19.00
CA VAL A 229 -2.40 15.69 20.00
C VAL A 229 -2.59 15.15 21.42
N THR A 230 -3.71 14.47 21.69
CA THR A 230 -3.99 13.86 23.00
C THR A 230 -2.99 12.75 23.33
N SER A 231 -2.69 11.86 22.38
CA SER A 231 -1.71 10.77 22.56
C SER A 231 -0.30 11.30 22.84
N ALA A 232 0.12 12.35 22.12
CA ALA A 232 1.44 12.97 22.34
C ALA A 232 1.56 13.63 23.72
N GLN A 233 0.48 14.18 24.27
CA GLN A 233 0.46 14.75 25.62
C GLN A 233 0.52 13.70 26.72
N GLN A 234 -0.06 12.51 26.49
CA GLN A 234 -0.02 11.40 27.45
C GLN A 234 1.36 10.73 27.51
N GLN A 235 2.14 10.73 26.42
CA GLN A 235 3.50 10.19 26.41
C GLN A 235 4.56 11.10 27.07
N GLN A 236 4.21 12.35 27.40
CA GLN A 236 5.09 13.32 28.08
C GLN A 236 4.87 13.38 29.60
N GLN A 237 3.96 12.61 30.15
CA GLN A 237 3.71 12.49 31.60
C GLN A 237 4.27 11.16 32.14
#